data_580f155952519627550fb85f42b959ec
#
_entry.id   580f155952519627550fb85f42b959ec
#
_cell.length_a   1.000
_cell.length_b   1.000
_cell.length_c   1.000
_cell.angle_alpha   90.00
_cell.angle_beta   90.00
_cell.angle_gamma   90.00
#
_symmetry.space_group_name_H-M   'P 1'
#
loop_
_entity.id
_entity.type
_entity.pdbx_description
1 polymer ?
#
loop_
_entity_poly.entity_id
_entity_poly.type
_entity_poly.pdbx_seq_one_letter_code
_entity_poly.pdbx_strand_id
1 'polypeptide(L)'
;MIGALGDIHGDFAIVRQIMARHPEVPFWICVGDLADDQGRYEPVDAPLYWIKGNNENFDAIASAALPPSLPFVPNGVVTTIDGIRLAGLGGTFAPNWYLTPAADLPHPRKGSARATELADKRRHFVKEEVDRCKAMTDLDLFLTHEAPRPYRVHGGRGPDAGKTPINEVLAAAQPRLHLFGHHHEWSNQVRQNVRSLGLDAVSRSYLLIDPQTMRFEQVTR
;
A
#
# COMPACT_ATOMS: atom_id res chain seq x y z
N MET A 1 -1.15 19.30 -4.75
CA MET A 1 -1.91 18.03 -4.90
C MET A 1 -0.99 16.87 -4.62
N ILE A 2 -1.52 15.73 -4.13
CA ILE A 2 -0.81 14.45 -3.98
C ILE A 2 -1.47 13.48 -4.96
N GLY A 3 -0.68 12.74 -5.74
CA GLY A 3 -1.21 11.66 -6.56
C GLY A 3 -1.26 10.35 -5.78
N ALA A 4 -2.30 9.52 -5.97
CA ALA A 4 -2.38 8.21 -5.36
C ALA A 4 -2.78 7.14 -6.38
N LEU A 5 -2.01 6.05 -6.38
CA LEU A 5 -2.13 4.93 -7.30
C LEU A 5 -2.52 3.65 -6.55
N GLY A 6 -3.38 2.86 -7.17
CA GLY A 6 -3.59 1.47 -6.79
C GLY A 6 -2.48 0.56 -7.31
N ASP A 7 -2.78 -0.72 -7.32
CA ASP A 7 -1.86 -1.79 -7.71
C ASP A 7 -1.32 -1.57 -9.13
N ILE A 8 0.00 -1.62 -9.30
CA ILE A 8 0.70 -1.28 -10.55
C ILE A 8 1.03 -2.52 -11.38
N HIS A 9 1.47 -3.61 -10.73
CA HIS A 9 1.83 -4.88 -11.38
C HIS A 9 2.75 -4.72 -12.60
N GLY A 10 3.75 -3.85 -12.50
CA GLY A 10 4.71 -3.60 -13.58
C GLY A 10 4.26 -2.62 -14.66
N ASP A 11 3.04 -2.09 -14.60
CA ASP A 11 2.51 -1.12 -15.58
C ASP A 11 3.13 0.28 -15.40
N PHE A 12 4.46 0.36 -15.24
CA PHE A 12 5.18 1.62 -15.07
C PHE A 12 5.05 2.57 -16.26
N ALA A 13 4.79 2.05 -17.45
CA ALA A 13 4.48 2.88 -18.62
C ALA A 13 3.21 3.72 -18.39
N ILE A 14 2.20 3.12 -17.79
CA ILE A 14 0.94 3.79 -17.40
C ILE A 14 1.23 4.85 -16.31
N VAL A 15 2.02 4.50 -15.31
CA VAL A 15 2.41 5.43 -14.23
C VAL A 15 3.08 6.68 -14.81
N ARG A 16 4.08 6.52 -15.70
CA ARG A 16 4.74 7.65 -16.38
C ARG A 16 3.76 8.51 -17.19
N GLN A 17 2.80 7.89 -17.90
CA GLN A 17 1.76 8.63 -18.62
C GLN A 17 0.85 9.45 -17.69
N ILE A 18 0.50 8.90 -16.53
CA ILE A 18 -0.27 9.61 -15.50
C ILE A 18 0.53 10.78 -14.96
N MET A 19 1.80 10.56 -14.55
CA MET A 19 2.67 11.60 -14.02
C MET A 19 2.88 12.74 -15.03
N ALA A 20 3.06 12.40 -16.31
CA ALA A 20 3.22 13.40 -17.38
C ALA A 20 1.99 14.28 -17.60
N ARG A 21 0.79 13.83 -17.23
CA ARG A 21 -0.45 14.65 -17.28
C ARG A 21 -0.57 15.60 -16.08
N HIS A 22 0.19 15.36 -15.02
CA HIS A 22 0.13 16.11 -13.76
C HIS A 22 1.53 16.55 -13.30
N PRO A 23 2.24 17.36 -14.10
CA PRO A 23 3.59 17.84 -13.76
C PRO A 23 3.61 18.72 -12.50
N GLU A 24 2.47 19.23 -12.06
CA GLU A 24 2.28 20.01 -10.84
C GLU A 24 2.23 19.14 -9.57
N VAL A 25 2.11 17.83 -9.68
CA VAL A 25 2.06 16.91 -8.53
C VAL A 25 3.49 16.59 -8.08
N PRO A 26 3.94 17.05 -6.90
CA PRO A 26 5.33 16.94 -6.48
C PRO A 26 5.73 15.51 -6.10
N PHE A 27 4.80 14.68 -5.64
CA PHE A 27 5.02 13.27 -5.31
C PHE A 27 3.74 12.45 -5.42
N TRP A 28 3.93 11.16 -5.55
CA TRP A 28 2.89 10.16 -5.66
C TRP A 28 3.00 9.13 -4.54
N ILE A 29 1.89 8.46 -4.22
CA ILE A 29 1.84 7.35 -3.26
C ILE A 29 1.20 6.13 -3.91
N CYS A 30 1.59 4.92 -3.48
CA CYS A 30 0.99 3.68 -3.96
C CYS A 30 0.75 2.69 -2.82
N VAL A 31 -0.34 1.96 -2.91
CA VAL A 31 -0.82 1.01 -1.89
C VAL A 31 -0.28 -0.42 -2.05
N GLY A 32 0.79 -0.59 -2.84
CA GLY A 32 1.51 -1.87 -3.00
C GLY A 32 1.31 -2.51 -4.37
N ASP A 33 1.86 -3.72 -4.50
CA ASP A 33 1.91 -4.52 -5.74
C ASP A 33 2.49 -3.72 -6.93
N LEU A 34 3.75 -3.25 -6.73
CA LEU A 34 4.46 -2.50 -7.76
C LEU A 34 5.16 -3.40 -8.78
N ALA A 35 5.80 -4.48 -8.31
CA ALA A 35 6.65 -5.32 -9.13
C ALA A 35 5.89 -5.94 -10.31
N ASP A 36 6.61 -6.15 -11.42
CA ASP A 36 6.13 -7.00 -12.51
C ASP A 36 6.18 -8.49 -12.12
N ASP A 37 5.69 -9.37 -13.00
CA ASP A 37 5.67 -10.82 -12.81
C ASP A 37 7.06 -11.45 -12.60
N GLN A 38 8.13 -10.71 -12.91
CA GLN A 38 9.52 -11.13 -12.71
C GLN A 38 10.17 -10.46 -11.48
N GLY A 39 9.41 -9.71 -10.71
CA GLY A 39 9.88 -8.98 -9.53
C GLY A 39 10.76 -7.79 -9.85
N ARG A 40 10.58 -7.13 -11.01
CA ARG A 40 11.35 -5.97 -11.45
C ARG A 40 10.60 -4.69 -11.16
N TYR A 41 11.37 -3.63 -10.93
CA TYR A 41 10.90 -2.27 -10.74
C TYR A 41 11.53 -1.35 -11.79
N GLU A 42 10.76 -0.44 -12.36
CA GLU A 42 11.24 0.57 -13.28
C GLU A 42 11.20 1.97 -12.65
N PRO A 43 12.14 2.86 -12.96
CA PRO A 43 12.10 4.24 -12.48
C PRO A 43 10.90 4.99 -13.08
N VAL A 44 10.44 5.99 -12.34
CA VAL A 44 9.37 6.92 -12.72
C VAL A 44 9.83 8.36 -12.61
N ASP A 45 9.05 9.31 -13.17
CA ASP A 45 9.48 10.69 -13.39
C ASP A 45 9.36 11.59 -12.14
N ALA A 46 8.56 11.17 -11.16
CA ALA A 46 8.42 11.85 -9.87
C ALA A 46 8.53 10.85 -8.72
N PRO A 47 8.89 11.28 -7.48
CA PRO A 47 8.94 10.38 -6.34
C PRO A 47 7.61 9.65 -6.11
N LEU A 48 7.65 8.32 -6.07
CA LEU A 48 6.52 7.45 -5.78
C LEU A 48 6.79 6.70 -4.47
N TYR A 49 6.21 7.18 -3.37
CA TYR A 49 6.28 6.54 -2.07
C TYR A 49 5.30 5.38 -2.00
N TRP A 50 5.74 4.22 -1.53
CA TRP A 50 4.90 3.04 -1.59
C TRP A 50 5.13 2.09 -0.43
N ILE A 51 4.12 1.31 -0.11
CA ILE A 51 4.15 0.21 0.84
C ILE A 51 4.23 -1.13 0.10
N LYS A 52 4.70 -2.20 0.74
CA LYS A 52 4.69 -3.52 0.12
C LYS A 52 3.25 -4.03 -0.10
N GLY A 53 3.01 -4.67 -1.23
CA GLY A 53 1.86 -5.54 -1.45
C GLY A 53 2.20 -7.01 -1.16
N ASN A 54 1.50 -7.93 -1.79
CA ASN A 54 1.83 -9.35 -1.72
C ASN A 54 2.65 -9.84 -2.93
N ASN A 55 2.81 -9.01 -3.92
CA ASN A 55 3.45 -9.29 -5.21
C ASN A 55 4.70 -8.44 -5.39
N GLU A 56 5.74 -8.69 -4.58
CA GLU A 56 6.92 -7.86 -4.52
C GLU A 56 8.22 -8.70 -4.58
N ASN A 57 9.30 -8.04 -4.97
CA ASN A 57 10.63 -8.57 -4.79
C ASN A 57 11.15 -8.21 -3.38
N PHE A 58 10.85 -9.06 -2.41
CA PHE A 58 11.20 -8.81 -1.00
C PHE A 58 12.72 -8.80 -0.76
N ASP A 59 13.53 -9.41 -1.62
CA ASP A 59 14.99 -9.30 -1.54
C ASP A 59 15.48 -7.92 -1.99
N ALA A 60 14.87 -7.35 -3.02
CA ALA A 60 15.17 -5.98 -3.46
C ALA A 60 14.78 -4.95 -2.40
N ILE A 61 13.62 -5.13 -1.74
CA ILE A 61 13.19 -4.28 -0.62
C ILE A 61 14.19 -4.39 0.53
N ALA A 62 14.55 -5.62 0.96
CA ALA A 62 15.44 -5.85 2.10
C ALA A 62 16.87 -5.32 1.87
N SER A 63 17.36 -5.35 0.63
CA SER A 63 18.68 -4.85 0.25
C SER A 63 18.68 -3.37 -0.19
N ALA A 64 17.53 -2.69 -0.16
CA ALA A 64 17.34 -1.35 -0.69
C ALA A 64 17.78 -1.19 -2.17
N ALA A 65 17.70 -2.28 -2.95
CA ALA A 65 18.04 -2.29 -4.38
C ALA A 65 16.84 -1.85 -5.23
N LEU A 66 16.34 -0.65 -4.95
CA LEU A 66 15.18 -0.05 -5.61
C LEU A 66 15.59 1.20 -6.38
N PRO A 67 14.90 1.55 -7.49
CA PRO A 67 15.09 2.83 -8.15
C PRO A 67 14.94 3.99 -7.15
N PRO A 68 15.81 5.03 -7.21
CA PRO A 68 15.71 6.18 -6.30
C PRO A 68 14.37 6.92 -6.34
N SER A 69 13.65 6.84 -7.47
CA SER A 69 12.30 7.42 -7.63
C SER A 69 11.19 6.60 -6.96
N LEU A 70 11.51 5.43 -6.36
CA LEU A 70 10.56 4.56 -5.67
C LEU A 70 10.93 4.42 -4.17
N PRO A 71 10.84 5.49 -3.36
CA PRO A 71 11.12 5.42 -1.94
C PRO A 71 10.12 4.49 -1.23
N PHE A 72 10.64 3.43 -0.62
CA PHE A 72 9.84 2.46 0.13
C PHE A 72 9.48 2.98 1.52
N VAL A 73 8.23 2.79 1.93
CA VAL A 73 7.71 3.14 3.26
C VAL A 73 7.57 1.85 4.09
N PRO A 74 8.47 1.62 5.07
CA PRO A 74 8.41 0.42 5.90
C PRO A 74 7.16 0.40 6.80
N ASN A 75 6.68 -0.80 7.12
CA ASN A 75 5.57 -0.97 8.03
C ASN A 75 5.85 -0.38 9.41
N GLY A 76 4.92 0.43 9.90
CA GLY A 76 5.02 1.00 11.24
C GLY A 76 6.06 2.13 11.37
N VAL A 77 6.41 2.80 10.26
CA VAL A 77 7.31 3.96 10.23
C VAL A 77 6.57 5.16 9.64
N VAL A 78 6.69 6.32 10.32
CA VAL A 78 6.15 7.59 9.80
C VAL A 78 7.20 8.24 8.90
N THR A 79 6.80 8.57 7.67
CA THR A 79 7.59 9.34 6.71
C THR A 79 6.94 10.72 6.53
N THR A 80 7.70 11.80 6.65
CA THR A 80 7.20 13.15 6.39
C THR A 80 7.68 13.62 5.03
N ILE A 81 6.74 14.01 4.15
CA ILE A 81 6.97 14.43 2.78
C ILE A 81 6.25 15.77 2.59
N ASP A 82 6.99 16.84 2.35
CA ASP A 82 6.43 18.20 2.18
C ASP A 82 5.41 18.58 3.30
N GLY A 83 5.71 18.18 4.53
CA GLY A 83 4.84 18.42 5.69
C GLY A 83 3.70 17.42 5.89
N ILE A 84 3.48 16.49 4.94
CA ILE A 84 2.48 15.42 5.04
C ILE A 84 3.05 14.23 5.80
N ARG A 85 2.37 13.80 6.85
CA ARG A 85 2.75 12.65 7.67
C ARG A 85 2.09 11.38 7.12
N LEU A 86 2.89 10.56 6.46
CA LEU A 86 2.50 9.31 5.81
C LEU A 86 3.02 8.13 6.61
N ALA A 87 2.19 7.11 6.80
CA ALA A 87 2.62 5.81 7.32
C ALA A 87 1.84 4.68 6.62
N GLY A 88 2.28 3.43 6.81
CA GLY A 88 1.56 2.31 6.21
C GLY A 88 1.75 0.97 6.91
N LEU A 89 0.86 0.05 6.55
CA LEU A 89 0.87 -1.37 6.92
C LEU A 89 0.67 -2.18 5.64
N GLY A 90 1.75 -2.40 4.92
CA GLY A 90 1.77 -3.14 3.66
C GLY A 90 1.81 -4.65 3.85
N GLY A 91 1.44 -5.38 2.79
CA GLY A 91 1.34 -6.83 2.78
C GLY A 91 -0.06 -7.34 3.15
N THR A 92 -0.18 -8.67 3.29
CA THR A 92 -1.46 -9.32 3.56
C THR A 92 -1.51 -9.94 4.97
N PHE A 93 -2.73 -10.15 5.48
CA PHE A 93 -2.96 -10.81 6.76
C PHE A 93 -2.92 -12.33 6.62
N ALA A 94 -2.10 -12.99 7.44
CA ALA A 94 -2.07 -14.45 7.55
C ALA A 94 -2.10 -14.86 9.03
N PRO A 95 -3.21 -15.44 9.53
CA PRO A 95 -3.36 -15.80 10.95
C PRO A 95 -2.22 -16.66 11.49
N ASN A 96 -1.73 -17.60 10.66
CA ASN A 96 -0.65 -18.53 11.05
C ASN A 96 0.73 -17.85 11.24
N TRP A 97 0.91 -16.66 10.67
CA TRP A 97 2.18 -15.91 10.73
C TRP A 97 2.06 -14.62 11.53
N TYR A 98 0.85 -14.28 11.97
CA TYR A 98 0.57 -12.98 12.58
C TYR A 98 1.37 -12.72 13.87
N LEU A 99 1.64 -13.75 14.66
CA LEU A 99 2.40 -13.63 15.92
C LEU A 99 3.91 -13.89 15.75
N THR A 100 4.36 -14.22 14.54
CA THR A 100 5.78 -14.42 14.25
C THR A 100 6.45 -13.05 14.14
N PRO A 101 7.63 -12.83 14.75
CA PRO A 101 8.40 -11.61 14.54
C PRO A 101 8.73 -11.41 13.04
N ALA A 102 8.72 -10.17 12.57
CA ALA A 102 8.95 -9.87 11.14
C ALA A 102 10.30 -10.42 10.65
N ALA A 103 11.32 -10.38 11.50
CA ALA A 103 12.67 -10.90 11.19
C ALA A 103 12.72 -12.43 11.04
N ASP A 104 11.76 -13.13 11.62
CA ASP A 104 11.72 -14.61 11.66
C ASP A 104 10.77 -15.19 10.60
N LEU A 105 10.13 -14.34 9.77
CA LEU A 105 9.23 -14.80 8.74
C LEU A 105 9.97 -15.68 7.71
N PRO A 106 9.50 -16.92 7.46
CA PRO A 106 10.14 -17.80 6.50
C PRO A 106 10.14 -17.19 5.09
N HIS A 107 11.28 -17.30 4.42
CA HIS A 107 11.44 -16.90 3.03
C HIS A 107 12.35 -17.87 2.28
N PRO A 108 12.19 -17.99 0.95
CA PRO A 108 13.00 -18.92 0.16
C PRO A 108 14.48 -18.54 0.22
N ARG A 109 15.34 -19.54 0.33
CA ARG A 109 16.78 -19.32 0.13
C ARG A 109 17.04 -19.08 -1.36
N LYS A 110 17.87 -18.09 -1.67
CA LYS A 110 18.32 -17.79 -3.03
C LYS A 110 18.79 -19.07 -3.74
N GLY A 111 18.21 -19.37 -4.92
CA GLY A 111 18.57 -20.54 -5.72
C GLY A 111 17.90 -21.86 -5.30
N SER A 112 16.96 -21.89 -4.36
CA SER A 112 16.20 -23.10 -4.05
C SER A 112 15.14 -23.36 -5.13
N ALA A 113 15.04 -24.60 -5.62
CA ALA A 113 14.04 -25.05 -6.60
C ALA A 113 12.58 -24.97 -6.06
N ARG A 114 12.38 -24.65 -4.79
CA ARG A 114 11.08 -24.49 -4.13
C ARG A 114 10.74 -23.03 -3.84
N ALA A 115 11.48 -22.06 -4.38
CA ALA A 115 11.20 -20.63 -4.24
C ALA A 115 9.98 -20.27 -5.12
N THR A 116 8.79 -20.56 -4.63
CA THR A 116 7.55 -20.02 -5.16
C THR A 116 7.20 -18.76 -4.40
N GLU A 117 6.54 -17.79 -5.03
CA GLU A 117 6.00 -16.58 -4.36
C GLU A 117 5.25 -16.90 -3.06
N LEU A 118 4.52 -18.01 -3.07
CA LEU A 118 3.74 -18.50 -1.92
C LEU A 118 4.62 -18.93 -0.74
N ALA A 119 5.90 -19.23 -0.94
CA ALA A 119 6.82 -19.61 0.12
C ALA A 119 7.36 -18.41 0.91
N ASP A 120 7.45 -17.22 0.30
CA ASP A 120 7.97 -16.02 0.96
C ASP A 120 6.92 -15.38 1.88
N LYS A 121 7.13 -15.53 3.19
CA LYS A 121 6.19 -15.02 4.19
C LYS A 121 6.40 -13.55 4.54
N ARG A 122 7.47 -12.90 4.03
CA ARG A 122 7.65 -11.44 4.15
C ARG A 122 6.54 -10.65 3.44
N ARG A 123 5.74 -11.31 2.61
CA ARG A 123 4.52 -10.75 2.01
C ARG A 123 3.40 -10.44 3.02
N HIS A 124 3.50 -10.97 4.23
CA HIS A 124 2.51 -10.73 5.28
C HIS A 124 2.96 -9.62 6.21
N PHE A 125 1.99 -8.98 6.85
CA PHE A 125 2.25 -8.13 8.00
C PHE A 125 2.04 -8.92 9.30
N VAL A 126 2.70 -8.50 10.36
CA VAL A 126 2.71 -9.18 11.66
C VAL A 126 2.23 -8.27 12.78
N LYS A 127 1.92 -8.87 13.94
CA LYS A 127 1.36 -8.16 15.09
C LYS A 127 2.22 -6.98 15.57
N GLU A 128 3.53 -7.13 15.63
CA GLU A 128 4.42 -6.05 16.06
C GLU A 128 4.39 -4.84 15.13
N GLU A 129 4.17 -5.04 13.84
CA GLU A 129 3.99 -3.96 12.87
C GLU A 129 2.65 -3.24 13.09
N VAL A 130 1.59 -4.01 13.34
CA VAL A 130 0.26 -3.47 13.71
C VAL A 130 0.35 -2.66 15.01
N ASP A 131 1.03 -3.19 16.03
CA ASP A 131 1.18 -2.49 17.33
C ASP A 131 1.97 -1.18 17.17
N ARG A 132 3.01 -1.14 16.31
CA ARG A 132 3.71 0.11 15.99
C ARG A 132 2.79 1.12 15.30
N CYS A 133 1.98 0.66 14.34
CA CYS A 133 1.02 1.53 13.67
C CYS A 133 -0.05 2.08 14.63
N LYS A 134 -0.51 1.30 15.58
CA LYS A 134 -1.50 1.72 16.59
C LYS A 134 -0.98 2.80 17.54
N ALA A 135 0.34 2.88 17.73
CA ALA A 135 0.97 3.88 18.57
C ALA A 135 1.21 5.23 17.87
N MET A 136 0.89 5.35 16.59
CA MET A 136 1.08 6.58 15.82
C MET A 136 -0.03 7.59 16.07
N THR A 137 0.32 8.87 15.96
CA THR A 137 -0.62 9.99 16.06
C THR A 137 -0.37 10.99 14.92
N ASP A 138 -1.36 11.85 14.70
CA ASP A 138 -1.26 12.98 13.77
C ASP A 138 -0.89 12.57 12.34
N LEU A 139 -1.42 11.46 11.88
CA LEU A 139 -1.21 10.99 10.50
C LEU A 139 -2.17 11.71 9.54
N ASP A 140 -1.62 12.24 8.47
CA ASP A 140 -2.42 12.75 7.36
C ASP A 140 -2.92 11.60 6.47
N LEU A 141 -2.01 10.70 6.12
CA LEU A 141 -2.30 9.55 5.25
C LEU A 141 -1.84 8.25 5.90
N PHE A 142 -2.71 7.26 5.86
CA PHE A 142 -2.37 5.90 6.23
C PHE A 142 -2.67 4.95 5.07
N LEU A 143 -1.67 4.16 4.66
CA LEU A 143 -1.80 3.22 3.56
C LEU A 143 -1.88 1.80 4.10
N THR A 144 -2.78 0.99 3.54
CA THR A 144 -2.71 -0.47 3.70
C THR A 144 -2.81 -1.15 2.35
N HIS A 145 -2.26 -2.36 2.22
CA HIS A 145 -2.49 -3.10 0.98
C HIS A 145 -3.86 -3.76 1.01
N GLU A 146 -4.25 -4.42 2.10
CA GLU A 146 -5.59 -5.01 2.25
C GLU A 146 -6.63 -4.03 2.83
N ALA A 147 -7.90 -4.37 2.66
CA ALA A 147 -9.05 -3.60 3.10
C ALA A 147 -9.35 -3.74 4.61
N PRO A 148 -9.88 -2.70 5.29
CA PRO A 148 -10.48 -2.82 6.62
C PRO A 148 -11.82 -3.57 6.56
N ARG A 149 -12.18 -4.23 7.66
CA ARG A 149 -13.43 -4.98 7.79
C ARG A 149 -14.62 -4.09 8.16
N PRO A 150 -15.86 -4.37 7.68
CA PRO A 150 -16.19 -5.31 6.63
C PRO A 150 -15.87 -4.74 5.24
N TYR A 151 -15.34 -5.57 4.38
CA TYR A 151 -15.15 -5.24 2.98
C TYR A 151 -15.60 -6.40 2.09
N ARG A 152 -16.47 -6.13 1.14
CA ARG A 152 -17.00 -7.12 0.22
C ARG A 152 -16.69 -6.72 -1.21
N VAL A 153 -15.96 -7.58 -1.91
CA VAL A 153 -15.65 -7.40 -3.35
C VAL A 153 -16.89 -7.63 -4.23
N HIS A 154 -16.76 -7.37 -5.50
CA HIS A 154 -17.82 -7.54 -6.51
C HIS A 154 -19.08 -6.73 -6.19
N GLY A 155 -18.93 -5.43 -5.90
CA GLY A 155 -20.04 -4.54 -5.60
C GLY A 155 -20.83 -4.95 -4.35
N GLY A 156 -20.14 -5.54 -3.36
CA GLY A 156 -20.72 -5.93 -2.07
C GLY A 156 -21.33 -7.32 -2.03
N ARG A 157 -21.25 -8.11 -3.10
CA ARG A 157 -21.86 -9.46 -3.19
C ARG A 157 -20.94 -10.59 -2.71
N GLY A 158 -19.62 -10.34 -2.62
CA GLY A 158 -18.63 -11.33 -2.18
C GLY A 158 -18.63 -11.57 -0.66
N PRO A 159 -17.86 -12.56 -0.18
CA PRO A 159 -17.59 -12.73 1.23
C PRO A 159 -16.83 -11.51 1.79
N ASP A 160 -16.84 -11.38 3.12
CA ASP A 160 -16.07 -10.33 3.78
C ASP A 160 -14.57 -10.65 3.67
N ALA A 161 -13.87 -9.86 2.85
CA ALA A 161 -12.44 -9.95 2.63
C ALA A 161 -11.62 -9.02 3.56
N GLY A 162 -12.29 -8.15 4.32
CA GLY A 162 -11.64 -7.17 5.20
C GLY A 162 -10.92 -7.80 6.40
N LYS A 163 -9.95 -7.06 6.95
CA LYS A 163 -9.05 -7.51 8.02
C LYS A 163 -9.23 -6.71 9.30
N THR A 164 -9.53 -7.42 10.39
CA THR A 164 -9.70 -6.81 11.73
C THR A 164 -8.48 -6.05 12.21
N PRO A 165 -7.22 -6.50 12.05
CA PRO A 165 -6.06 -5.74 12.49
C PRO A 165 -5.96 -4.34 11.88
N ILE A 166 -6.45 -4.15 10.63
CA ILE A 166 -6.49 -2.83 10.00
C ILE A 166 -7.49 -1.92 10.72
N ASN A 167 -8.67 -2.45 11.11
CA ASN A 167 -9.63 -1.68 11.91
C ASN A 167 -9.05 -1.24 13.26
N GLU A 168 -8.25 -2.10 13.90
CA GLU A 168 -7.59 -1.75 15.16
C GLU A 168 -6.63 -0.58 14.98
N VAL A 169 -5.86 -0.55 13.90
CA VAL A 169 -4.98 0.58 13.58
C VAL A 169 -5.79 1.84 13.31
N LEU A 170 -6.82 1.77 12.47
CA LEU A 170 -7.67 2.93 12.16
C LEU A 170 -8.35 3.49 13.41
N ALA A 171 -8.81 2.62 14.31
CA ALA A 171 -9.43 3.03 15.57
C ALA A 171 -8.44 3.75 16.50
N ALA A 172 -7.18 3.32 16.54
CA ALA A 172 -6.16 3.86 17.43
C ALA A 172 -5.48 5.11 16.85
N ALA A 173 -5.02 5.06 15.60
CA ALA A 173 -4.21 6.11 14.98
C ALA A 173 -5.04 7.26 14.37
N GLN A 174 -6.32 7.02 14.03
CA GLN A 174 -7.25 8.02 13.49
C GLN A 174 -6.64 8.91 12.39
N PRO A 175 -6.07 8.36 11.30
CA PRO A 175 -5.51 9.16 10.22
C PRO A 175 -6.60 10.02 9.55
N ARG A 176 -6.23 11.16 8.96
CA ARG A 176 -7.18 12.03 8.24
C ARG A 176 -7.78 11.33 7.01
N LEU A 177 -6.99 10.48 6.34
CA LEU A 177 -7.45 9.67 5.19
C LEU A 177 -6.71 8.33 5.16
N HIS A 178 -7.45 7.26 4.87
CA HIS A 178 -6.91 5.92 4.68
C HIS A 178 -7.13 5.46 3.23
N LEU A 179 -6.07 4.87 2.62
CA LEU A 179 -6.10 4.30 1.27
C LEU A 179 -5.71 2.83 1.32
N PHE A 180 -6.35 2.00 0.50
CA PHE A 180 -6.00 0.58 0.36
C PHE A 180 -6.15 0.07 -1.07
N GLY A 181 -5.51 -1.06 -1.43
CA GLY A 181 -5.50 -1.68 -2.75
C GLY A 181 -5.97 -3.13 -2.74
N HIS A 182 -5.20 -4.02 -3.41
CA HIS A 182 -5.33 -5.48 -3.43
C HIS A 182 -6.57 -6.03 -4.15
N HIS A 183 -7.71 -5.40 -4.01
CA HIS A 183 -8.96 -5.90 -4.58
C HIS A 183 -9.27 -5.35 -5.97
N HIS A 184 -8.48 -4.39 -6.44
CA HIS A 184 -8.62 -3.72 -7.74
C HIS A 184 -10.05 -3.21 -7.98
N GLU A 185 -10.67 -2.69 -6.94
CA GLU A 185 -12.05 -2.19 -6.98
C GLU A 185 -12.16 -0.87 -6.23
N TRP A 186 -12.68 0.14 -6.92
CA TRP A 186 -12.95 1.42 -6.29
C TRP A 186 -13.98 1.29 -5.16
N SER A 187 -13.67 1.87 -4.03
CA SER A 187 -14.63 2.01 -2.93
C SER A 187 -14.39 3.27 -2.11
N ASN A 188 -15.47 3.83 -1.58
CA ASN A 188 -15.43 4.97 -0.66
C ASN A 188 -16.33 4.66 0.54
N GLN A 189 -15.73 4.45 1.69
CA GLN A 189 -16.43 4.01 2.89
C GLN A 189 -15.87 4.69 4.13
N VAL A 190 -16.59 4.63 5.23
CA VAL A 190 -16.08 5.05 6.56
C VAL A 190 -15.88 3.82 7.41
N ARG A 191 -14.69 3.70 8.02
CA ARG A 191 -14.33 2.64 8.96
C ARG A 191 -13.67 3.24 10.18
N GLN A 192 -14.15 2.89 11.37
CA GLN A 192 -13.64 3.44 12.64
C GLN A 192 -13.56 4.98 12.65
N ASN A 193 -14.58 5.65 12.09
CA ASN A 193 -14.66 7.10 11.88
C ASN A 193 -13.63 7.67 10.88
N VAL A 194 -12.82 6.85 10.23
CA VAL A 194 -11.85 7.23 9.21
C VAL A 194 -12.43 6.99 7.82
N ARG A 195 -12.31 7.98 6.92
CA ARG A 195 -12.61 7.77 5.50
C ARG A 195 -11.57 6.83 4.90
N SER A 196 -12.05 5.74 4.32
CA SER A 196 -11.22 4.67 3.74
C SER A 196 -11.58 4.49 2.26
N LEU A 197 -10.59 4.68 1.39
CA LEU A 197 -10.77 4.59 -0.07
C LEU A 197 -10.04 3.35 -0.60
N GLY A 198 -10.77 2.44 -1.23
CA GLY A 198 -10.20 1.35 -2.00
C GLY A 198 -9.82 1.85 -3.40
N LEU A 199 -8.58 1.65 -3.80
CA LEU A 199 -8.08 2.06 -5.10
C LEU A 199 -8.23 0.93 -6.11
N ASP A 200 -8.63 1.29 -7.32
CA ASP A 200 -8.62 0.37 -8.45
C ASP A 200 -7.19 0.18 -8.98
N ALA A 201 -6.94 -0.85 -9.79
CA ALA A 201 -5.66 -0.99 -10.48
C ALA A 201 -5.33 0.29 -11.28
N VAL A 202 -4.04 0.63 -11.35
CA VAL A 202 -3.56 1.86 -12.01
C VAL A 202 -4.01 2.00 -13.47
N SER A 203 -4.31 0.88 -14.12
CA SER A 203 -4.83 0.84 -15.48
C SER A 203 -6.26 1.39 -15.62
N ARG A 204 -7.02 1.53 -14.53
CA ARG A 204 -8.42 1.98 -14.54
C ARG A 204 -8.63 3.38 -13.99
N SER A 205 -8.01 3.68 -12.84
CA SER A 205 -8.16 5.00 -12.21
C SER A 205 -7.02 5.32 -11.26
N TYR A 206 -6.94 6.59 -10.87
CA TYR A 206 -6.04 7.11 -9.85
C TYR A 206 -6.71 8.26 -9.11
N LEU A 207 -6.11 8.72 -8.01
CA LEU A 207 -6.62 9.84 -7.26
C LEU A 207 -5.68 11.05 -7.32
N LEU A 208 -6.29 12.23 -7.28
CA LEU A 208 -5.64 13.49 -6.92
C LEU A 208 -6.21 13.97 -5.59
N ILE A 209 -5.35 14.22 -4.60
CA ILE A 209 -5.74 14.55 -3.23
C ILE A 209 -5.23 15.94 -2.88
N ASP A 210 -6.11 16.79 -2.37
CA ASP A 210 -5.73 18.07 -1.77
C ASP A 210 -5.11 17.81 -0.38
N PRO A 211 -3.82 18.14 -0.16
CA PRO A 211 -3.12 17.84 1.09
C PRO A 211 -3.66 18.61 2.30
N GLN A 212 -4.29 19.76 2.08
CA GLN A 212 -4.82 20.59 3.20
C GLN A 212 -6.16 20.06 3.70
N THR A 213 -7.05 19.68 2.77
CA THR A 213 -8.44 19.32 3.10
C THR A 213 -8.70 17.81 3.08
N MET A 214 -7.78 17.02 2.53
CA MET A 214 -7.96 15.59 2.22
C MET A 214 -9.17 15.31 1.30
N ARG A 215 -9.63 16.32 0.55
CA ARG A 215 -10.56 16.11 -0.55
C ARG A 215 -9.83 15.45 -1.71
N PHE A 216 -10.55 14.62 -2.43
CA PHE A 216 -9.96 13.86 -3.53
C PHE A 216 -10.87 13.91 -4.76
N GLU A 217 -10.24 13.72 -5.90
CA GLU A 217 -10.86 13.49 -7.19
C GLU A 217 -10.40 12.14 -7.71
N GLN A 218 -11.35 11.29 -8.11
CA GLN A 218 -11.05 10.05 -8.84
C GLN A 218 -11.00 10.35 -10.33
N VAL A 219 -9.85 10.12 -10.93
CA VAL A 219 -9.65 10.28 -12.38
C VAL A 219 -9.70 8.90 -13.02
N THR A 220 -10.70 8.65 -13.85
CA THR A 220 -10.82 7.42 -14.64
C THR A 220 -10.02 7.54 -15.93
N ARG A 221 -9.49 6.42 -16.41
CA ARG A 221 -8.67 6.36 -17.63
C ARG A 221 -9.51 5.88 -18.81
#